data_ec4495afafaefa89bf4d0204302450d2
#
_entry.id   ec4495afafaefa89bf4d0204302450d2
#
_cell.length_a   1.000
_cell.length_b   1.000
_cell.length_c   1.000
_cell.angle_alpha   90.00
_cell.angle_beta   90.00
_cell.angle_gamma   90.00
#
_symmetry.space_group_name_H-M   'P 1'
#
loop_
_entity.id
_entity.type
_entity.pdbx_description
1 polymer ?
#
loop_
_entity_poly.entity_id
_entity_poly.type
_entity_poly.pdbx_seq_one_letter_code
_entity_poly.pdbx_strand_id
1 'polypeptide(L)'
;MNQGTIITIVLLIIGLGIGLALDPEKTAAKPEWVHDLQWPGDRPDNAAKIEELLFLEISPYKTEYETVNITSNGDSKEMHIRVIATILDSDNPDIYDFVYESNELLLKGYLLEAVPVKYRNEAITIALNDRDVATSVRNSGNPSVKRILSGTSQKFYAPKTLLSVTWNGISALVDPDERKVIKVWKESATVK
;
A
#
# COMPACT_ATOMS: atom_id res chain seq x y z
N MET A 1 28.50 -9.68 20.03
CA MET A 1 27.29 -10.14 19.35
C MET A 1 26.20 -9.07 19.55
N ASN A 2 26.07 -8.14 18.62
CA ASN A 2 25.00 -7.16 18.64
C ASN A 2 24.18 -7.35 17.36
N GLN A 3 22.94 -7.73 17.57
CA GLN A 3 21.96 -7.91 16.50
C GLN A 3 21.58 -6.51 15.96
N GLY A 4 21.82 -6.30 14.66
CA GLY A 4 21.32 -5.13 13.96
C GLY A 4 19.79 -5.15 13.96
N THR A 5 19.19 -4.19 14.65
CA THR A 5 17.74 -3.99 14.67
C THR A 5 17.34 -3.43 13.31
N ILE A 6 16.80 -4.28 12.45
CA ILE A 6 16.04 -3.85 11.27
C ILE A 6 14.79 -3.18 11.83
N ILE A 7 14.73 -1.85 11.74
CA ILE A 7 13.49 -1.10 12.05
C ILE A 7 12.55 -1.32 10.88
N THR A 8 11.82 -2.44 10.93
CA THR A 8 10.60 -2.60 10.15
C THR A 8 9.57 -1.68 10.79
N ILE A 9 9.23 -0.57 10.13
CA ILE A 9 8.13 0.29 10.57
C ILE A 9 6.84 -0.50 10.36
N VAL A 10 6.46 -1.29 11.35
CA VAL A 10 5.12 -1.86 11.48
C VAL A 10 4.25 -0.75 12.06
N LEU A 11 3.55 -0.01 11.20
CA LEU A 11 2.56 0.97 11.60
C LEU A 11 1.31 0.23 12.10
N LEU A 12 1.18 0.13 13.41
CA LEU A 12 -0.02 -0.37 14.07
C LEU A 12 -1.12 0.69 13.95
N ILE A 13 -2.03 0.51 12.99
CA ILE A 13 -3.19 1.39 12.80
C ILE A 13 -4.30 0.88 13.72
N ILE A 14 -4.55 1.58 14.82
CA ILE A 14 -5.78 1.41 15.61
C ILE A 14 -6.88 2.14 14.85
N GLY A 15 -7.68 1.38 14.07
CA GLY A 15 -8.84 1.89 13.37
C GLY A 15 -9.95 2.26 14.35
N LEU A 16 -10.36 3.54 14.38
CA LEU A 16 -11.67 3.94 14.90
C LEU A 16 -12.69 3.56 13.81
N GLY A 17 -13.43 2.46 14.05
CA GLY A 17 -14.52 2.03 13.21
C GLY A 17 -15.63 3.10 13.18
N ILE A 18 -15.81 3.73 12.01
CA ILE A 18 -17.06 4.41 11.71
C ILE A 18 -17.98 3.34 11.15
N GLY A 19 -18.83 2.78 12.02
CA GLY A 19 -19.88 1.85 11.62
C GLY A 19 -20.87 2.54 10.67
N LEU A 20 -20.70 2.37 9.39
CA LEU A 20 -21.75 2.60 8.41
C LEU A 20 -22.67 1.37 8.45
N ALA A 21 -23.89 1.54 8.93
CA ALA A 21 -24.94 0.53 8.81
C ALA A 21 -25.22 0.33 7.31
N LEU A 22 -24.65 -0.71 6.72
CA LEU A 22 -24.92 -1.11 5.35
C LEU A 22 -26.24 -1.84 5.28
N ASP A 23 -27.07 -1.41 4.31
CA ASP A 23 -28.35 -2.02 3.96
C ASP A 23 -28.09 -3.49 3.50
N PRO A 24 -28.71 -4.54 4.10
CA PRO A 24 -28.30 -5.93 3.93
C PRO A 24 -28.54 -6.55 2.54
N GLU A 25 -29.03 -5.81 1.56
CA GLU A 25 -29.41 -6.37 0.23
C GLU A 25 -28.62 -5.84 -0.97
N LYS A 26 -27.64 -4.98 -0.80
CA LYS A 26 -26.78 -4.57 -1.93
C LYS A 26 -25.45 -5.32 -1.86
N THR A 27 -25.38 -6.48 -2.50
CA THR A 27 -24.08 -7.06 -2.87
C THR A 27 -23.35 -6.03 -3.73
N ALA A 28 -22.26 -5.47 -3.23
CA ALA A 28 -21.49 -4.50 -4.00
C ALA A 28 -21.00 -5.18 -5.28
N ALA A 29 -21.43 -4.64 -6.41
CA ALA A 29 -20.96 -5.15 -7.71
C ALA A 29 -19.43 -5.03 -7.76
N LYS A 30 -18.77 -6.03 -8.34
CA LYS A 30 -17.32 -5.97 -8.59
C LYS A 30 -16.98 -4.65 -9.30
N PRO A 31 -16.06 -3.83 -8.76
CA PRO A 31 -15.68 -2.57 -9.40
C PRO A 31 -15.10 -2.80 -10.80
N GLU A 32 -15.29 -1.83 -11.70
CA GLU A 32 -14.76 -1.89 -13.07
C GLU A 32 -13.23 -1.98 -13.10
N TRP A 33 -12.56 -1.42 -12.09
CA TRP A 33 -11.10 -1.45 -11.98
C TRP A 33 -10.52 -2.80 -11.50
N VAL A 34 -11.31 -3.85 -11.33
CA VAL A 34 -10.85 -5.23 -11.11
C VAL A 34 -11.21 -6.06 -12.33
N HIS A 35 -10.22 -6.44 -13.15
CA HIS A 35 -10.46 -7.32 -14.29
C HIS A 35 -10.67 -8.76 -13.84
N ASP A 36 -9.73 -9.32 -13.12
CA ASP A 36 -9.76 -10.70 -12.64
C ASP A 36 -9.60 -10.77 -11.12
N LEU A 37 -10.51 -11.50 -10.45
CA LEU A 37 -10.49 -11.71 -9.01
C LEU A 37 -10.47 -13.22 -8.74
N GLN A 38 -9.48 -13.66 -8.00
CA GLN A 38 -9.23 -15.08 -7.74
C GLN A 38 -9.02 -15.37 -6.27
N TRP A 39 -9.45 -16.58 -5.87
CA TRP A 39 -9.11 -17.21 -4.60
C TRP A 39 -8.21 -18.42 -4.90
N PRO A 40 -6.88 -18.29 -4.87
CA PRO A 40 -5.96 -19.37 -5.23
C PRO A 40 -5.99 -20.58 -4.28
N GLY A 41 -6.63 -20.46 -3.12
CA GLY A 41 -6.84 -21.54 -2.16
C GLY A 41 -8.32 -21.84 -1.92
N ASP A 42 -8.64 -22.35 -0.74
CA ASP A 42 -10.01 -22.58 -0.34
C ASP A 42 -10.76 -21.26 -0.22
N ARG A 43 -11.87 -21.14 -0.93
CA ARG A 43 -12.75 -19.98 -0.84
C ARG A 43 -13.67 -20.14 0.35
N PRO A 44 -13.62 -19.25 1.37
CA PRO A 44 -14.47 -19.37 2.55
C PRO A 44 -15.95 -19.10 2.24
N ASP A 45 -16.86 -19.60 3.08
CA ASP A 45 -18.31 -19.42 2.88
C ASP A 45 -18.73 -17.94 2.86
N ASN A 46 -18.01 -17.09 3.58
CA ASN A 46 -18.23 -15.65 3.66
C ASN A 46 -17.43 -14.83 2.63
N ALA A 47 -16.84 -15.46 1.62
CA ALA A 47 -16.01 -14.80 0.60
C ALA A 47 -16.71 -13.61 -0.07
N ALA A 48 -18.00 -13.73 -0.41
CA ALA A 48 -18.75 -12.65 -1.03
C ALA A 48 -18.80 -11.38 -0.15
N LYS A 49 -18.95 -11.56 1.17
CA LYS A 49 -18.92 -10.43 2.12
C LYS A 49 -17.54 -9.84 2.27
N ILE A 50 -16.50 -10.68 2.28
CA ILE A 50 -15.11 -10.22 2.32
C ILE A 50 -14.78 -9.42 1.05
N GLU A 51 -15.17 -9.90 -0.13
CA GLU A 51 -14.98 -9.18 -1.41
C GLU A 51 -15.66 -7.80 -1.39
N GLU A 52 -16.89 -7.72 -0.92
CA GLU A 52 -17.62 -6.46 -0.77
C GLU A 52 -16.84 -5.43 0.09
N LEU A 53 -16.35 -5.86 1.24
CA LEU A 53 -15.58 -5.02 2.15
C LEU A 53 -14.21 -4.64 1.56
N LEU A 54 -13.53 -5.59 0.90
CA LEU A 54 -12.26 -5.35 0.23
C LEU A 54 -12.38 -4.24 -0.82
N PHE A 55 -13.47 -4.22 -1.60
CA PHE A 55 -13.69 -3.19 -2.64
C PHE A 55 -13.86 -1.78 -2.08
N LEU A 56 -14.11 -1.63 -0.79
CA LEU A 56 -14.14 -0.33 -0.12
C LEU A 56 -12.74 0.10 0.36
N GLU A 57 -11.85 -0.86 0.62
CA GLU A 57 -10.56 -0.62 1.26
C GLU A 57 -9.39 -0.58 0.27
N ILE A 58 -9.47 -1.33 -0.83
CA ILE A 58 -8.40 -1.38 -1.83
C ILE A 58 -8.77 -0.57 -3.08
N SER A 59 -7.76 -0.01 -3.72
CA SER A 59 -7.92 0.67 -5.01
C SER A 59 -6.58 0.74 -5.73
N PRO A 60 -6.55 0.64 -7.07
CA PRO A 60 -5.33 0.85 -7.85
C PRO A 60 -4.91 2.33 -7.86
N TYR A 61 -3.66 2.59 -8.19
CA TYR A 61 -3.14 3.95 -8.32
C TYR A 61 -3.20 4.46 -9.76
N LYS A 62 -4.22 5.27 -10.08
CA LYS A 62 -4.40 5.91 -11.40
C LYS A 62 -4.40 4.91 -12.57
N THR A 63 -4.89 3.71 -12.36
CA THR A 63 -4.96 2.60 -13.31
C THR A 63 -6.00 1.57 -12.84
N GLU A 64 -6.00 0.38 -13.41
CA GLU A 64 -6.86 -0.75 -13.06
C GLU A 64 -6.01 -1.95 -12.62
N TYR A 65 -6.54 -2.80 -11.73
CA TYR A 65 -5.90 -4.07 -11.40
C TYR A 65 -6.19 -5.11 -12.47
N GLU A 66 -5.14 -5.69 -13.03
CA GLU A 66 -5.22 -6.84 -13.93
C GLU A 66 -5.68 -8.10 -13.18
N THR A 67 -5.04 -8.37 -12.03
CA THR A 67 -5.44 -9.47 -11.17
C THR A 67 -5.52 -9.03 -9.72
N VAL A 68 -6.47 -9.62 -8.99
CA VAL A 68 -6.59 -9.50 -7.54
C VAL A 68 -6.69 -10.91 -6.96
N ASN A 69 -5.61 -11.37 -6.35
CA ASN A 69 -5.54 -12.67 -5.69
C ASN A 69 -5.78 -12.51 -4.19
N ILE A 70 -6.76 -13.25 -3.66
CA ILE A 70 -7.15 -13.22 -2.26
C ILE A 70 -6.82 -14.56 -1.63
N THR A 71 -6.07 -14.56 -0.55
CA THR A 71 -5.81 -15.76 0.26
C THR A 71 -6.31 -15.53 1.67
N SER A 72 -6.83 -16.59 2.29
CA SER A 72 -7.33 -16.58 3.66
C SER A 72 -6.64 -17.64 4.51
N ASN A 73 -6.44 -17.33 5.78
CA ASN A 73 -5.93 -18.27 6.78
C ASN A 73 -6.55 -17.94 8.14
N GLY A 74 -6.96 -18.96 8.89
CA GLY A 74 -7.63 -18.81 10.18
C GLY A 74 -8.95 -19.56 10.24
N ASP A 75 -9.78 -19.24 11.22
CA ASP A 75 -11.07 -19.85 11.45
C ASP A 75 -12.23 -18.84 11.27
N SER A 76 -13.47 -19.29 11.56
CA SER A 76 -14.66 -18.44 11.42
C SER A 76 -14.74 -17.25 12.39
N LYS A 77 -13.90 -17.20 13.41
CA LYS A 77 -13.88 -16.11 14.39
C LYS A 77 -12.91 -15.02 14.00
N GLU A 78 -11.71 -15.41 13.55
CA GLU A 78 -10.67 -14.51 13.11
C GLU A 78 -9.99 -15.09 11.87
N MET A 79 -10.04 -14.37 10.76
CA MET A 79 -9.47 -14.78 9.49
C MET A 79 -8.50 -13.73 9.00
N HIS A 80 -7.24 -14.13 8.77
CA HIS A 80 -6.24 -13.30 8.11
C HIS A 80 -6.46 -13.35 6.61
N ILE A 81 -6.62 -12.19 5.99
CA ILE A 81 -6.83 -12.03 4.55
C ILE A 81 -5.63 -11.32 3.97
N ARG A 82 -4.97 -11.93 3.00
CA ARG A 82 -3.94 -11.28 2.21
C ARG A 82 -4.43 -11.07 0.79
N VAL A 83 -4.28 -9.86 0.29
CA VAL A 83 -4.60 -9.49 -1.08
C VAL A 83 -3.32 -9.13 -1.80
N ILE A 84 -3.09 -9.73 -2.98
CA ILE A 84 -2.00 -9.39 -3.90
C ILE A 84 -2.66 -8.94 -5.20
N ALA A 85 -2.49 -7.66 -5.52
CA ALA A 85 -3.08 -7.05 -6.71
C ALA A 85 -1.99 -6.55 -7.67
N THR A 86 -2.12 -6.91 -8.95
CA THR A 86 -1.15 -6.57 -10.01
C THR A 86 -1.75 -5.63 -11.02
N ILE A 87 -0.91 -4.84 -11.68
CA ILE A 87 -1.25 -4.02 -12.83
C ILE A 87 -0.36 -4.41 -14.01
N LEU A 88 -0.81 -4.16 -15.25
CA LEU A 88 -0.04 -4.50 -16.45
C LEU A 88 1.31 -3.78 -16.55
N ASP A 89 1.39 -2.56 -16.05
CA ASP A 89 2.55 -1.67 -16.20
C ASP A 89 3.40 -1.57 -14.92
N SER A 90 3.51 -2.69 -14.16
CA SER A 90 4.40 -2.79 -13.01
C SER A 90 4.79 -4.25 -12.73
N ASP A 91 6.07 -4.48 -12.46
CA ASP A 91 6.58 -5.79 -12.03
C ASP A 91 6.28 -6.07 -10.54
N ASN A 92 5.93 -5.04 -9.77
CA ASN A 92 5.68 -5.14 -8.34
C ASN A 92 4.18 -5.04 -8.05
N PRO A 93 3.63 -5.92 -7.20
CA PRO A 93 2.23 -5.87 -6.80
C PRO A 93 1.96 -4.87 -5.68
N ASP A 94 0.67 -4.54 -5.51
CA ASP A 94 0.16 -4.04 -4.25
C ASP A 94 -0.17 -5.23 -3.34
N ILE A 95 0.25 -5.17 -2.09
CA ILE A 95 -0.03 -6.17 -1.07
C ILE A 95 -0.77 -5.50 0.08
N TYR A 96 -1.87 -6.11 0.49
CA TYR A 96 -2.64 -5.68 1.66
C TYR A 96 -2.82 -6.88 2.60
N ASP A 97 -2.67 -6.64 3.89
CA ASP A 97 -2.94 -7.60 4.96
C ASP A 97 -4.09 -7.07 5.82
N PHE A 98 -5.15 -7.88 5.91
CA PHE A 98 -6.33 -7.58 6.71
C PHE A 98 -6.57 -8.67 7.75
N VAL A 99 -7.38 -8.32 8.74
CA VAL A 99 -8.07 -9.27 9.61
C VAL A 99 -9.57 -9.09 9.41
N TYR A 100 -10.26 -10.18 9.13
CA TYR A 100 -11.71 -10.23 9.08
C TYR A 100 -12.22 -10.86 10.38
N GLU A 101 -12.98 -10.09 11.13
CA GLU A 101 -13.54 -10.46 12.43
C GLU A 101 -14.89 -9.76 12.62
N SER A 102 -15.89 -10.48 13.15
CA SER A 102 -17.22 -9.90 13.47
C SER A 102 -17.88 -9.15 12.29
N ASN A 103 -17.74 -9.66 11.06
CA ASN A 103 -18.20 -9.05 9.81
C ASN A 103 -17.54 -7.71 9.45
N GLU A 104 -16.42 -7.39 10.06
CA GLU A 104 -15.58 -6.22 9.75
C GLU A 104 -14.26 -6.65 9.13
N LEU A 105 -13.72 -5.82 8.24
CA LEU A 105 -12.41 -6.01 7.61
C LEU A 105 -11.47 -4.90 8.08
N LEU A 106 -10.43 -5.28 8.82
CA LEU A 106 -9.48 -4.33 9.43
C LEU A 106 -8.13 -4.41 8.71
N LEU A 107 -7.73 -3.32 8.07
CA LEU A 107 -6.40 -3.21 7.47
C LEU A 107 -5.32 -3.21 8.56
N LYS A 108 -4.43 -4.21 8.54
CA LYS A 108 -3.31 -4.37 9.48
C LYS A 108 -2.00 -3.86 8.91
N GLY A 109 -1.82 -3.99 7.60
CA GLY A 109 -0.61 -3.53 6.94
C GLY A 109 -0.76 -3.50 5.42
N TYR A 110 0.17 -2.82 4.76
CA TYR A 110 0.22 -2.79 3.31
C TYR A 110 1.62 -2.52 2.78
N LEU A 111 1.87 -2.99 1.55
CA LEU A 111 3.02 -2.65 0.74
C LEU A 111 2.51 -2.38 -0.68
N LEU A 112 2.47 -1.14 -1.12
CA LEU A 112 1.84 -0.72 -2.36
C LEU A 112 2.90 -0.25 -3.35
N GLU A 113 3.31 -1.16 -4.23
CA GLU A 113 4.35 -0.95 -5.25
C GLU A 113 3.81 -1.03 -6.68
N ALA A 114 2.52 -1.35 -6.87
CA ALA A 114 1.85 -1.33 -8.17
C ALA A 114 1.59 0.12 -8.61
N VAL A 115 2.67 0.83 -8.91
CA VAL A 115 2.65 2.20 -9.42
C VAL A 115 3.02 2.17 -10.91
N PRO A 116 2.14 2.64 -11.83
CA PRO A 116 2.45 2.64 -13.26
C PRO A 116 3.76 3.37 -13.56
N VAL A 117 4.53 2.86 -14.53
CA VAL A 117 5.88 3.36 -14.89
C VAL A 117 5.92 4.87 -15.07
N LYS A 118 4.88 5.45 -15.69
CA LYS A 118 4.76 6.91 -15.87
C LYS A 118 4.83 7.67 -14.54
N TYR A 119 4.02 7.28 -13.57
CA TYR A 119 3.93 7.96 -12.27
C TYR A 119 5.12 7.66 -11.37
N ARG A 120 5.68 6.45 -11.49
CA ARG A 120 6.94 6.08 -10.84
C ARG A 120 8.07 6.99 -11.31
N ASN A 121 8.26 7.17 -12.61
CA ASN A 121 9.30 8.02 -13.18
C ASN A 121 9.08 9.50 -12.84
N GLU A 122 7.84 9.95 -12.81
CA GLU A 122 7.50 11.30 -12.38
C GLU A 122 7.88 11.54 -10.91
N ALA A 123 7.53 10.62 -10.00
CA ALA A 123 7.90 10.72 -8.59
C ALA A 123 9.42 10.74 -8.39
N ILE A 124 10.15 9.90 -9.12
CA ILE A 124 11.62 9.88 -9.09
C ILE A 124 12.17 11.24 -9.56
N THR A 125 11.63 11.79 -10.64
CA THR A 125 12.06 13.10 -11.16
C THR A 125 11.81 14.22 -10.14
N ILE A 126 10.65 14.23 -9.48
CA ILE A 126 10.32 15.21 -8.44
C ILE A 126 11.32 15.08 -7.27
N ALA A 127 11.58 13.85 -6.83
CA ALA A 127 12.53 13.60 -5.74
C ALA A 127 13.95 14.06 -6.09
N LEU A 128 14.41 13.83 -7.33
CA LEU A 128 15.73 14.24 -7.80
C LEU A 128 15.90 15.78 -7.95
N ASN A 129 14.81 16.54 -8.03
CA ASN A 129 14.87 17.99 -8.01
C ASN A 129 15.16 18.56 -6.61
N ASP A 130 15.01 17.75 -5.56
CA ASP A 130 15.45 18.11 -4.22
C ASP A 130 16.98 18.01 -4.12
N ARG A 131 17.62 19.08 -3.60
CA ARG A 131 19.09 19.18 -3.52
C ARG A 131 19.68 18.07 -2.63
N ASP A 132 19.03 17.76 -1.53
CA ASP A 132 19.52 16.78 -0.56
C ASP A 132 19.46 15.37 -1.14
N VAL A 133 18.38 15.06 -1.87
CA VAL A 133 18.23 13.80 -2.59
C VAL A 133 19.29 13.70 -3.69
N ALA A 134 19.36 14.70 -4.60
CA ALA A 134 20.26 14.68 -5.75
C ALA A 134 21.74 14.51 -5.37
N THR A 135 22.16 15.10 -4.24
CA THR A 135 23.53 14.95 -3.73
C THR A 135 23.81 13.56 -3.13
N SER A 136 22.81 12.94 -2.55
CA SER A 136 22.96 11.67 -1.81
C SER A 136 22.90 10.44 -2.71
N VAL A 137 22.19 10.51 -3.87
CA VAL A 137 21.88 9.32 -4.70
C VAL A 137 22.82 9.04 -5.85
N ARG A 138 23.90 9.81 -6.01
CA ARG A 138 24.81 9.73 -7.19
C ARG A 138 25.29 8.33 -7.56
N ASN A 139 25.33 7.40 -6.58
CA ASN A 139 25.81 6.01 -6.76
C ASN A 139 24.82 4.99 -6.17
N SER A 140 23.54 5.31 -5.98
CA SER A 140 22.62 4.52 -5.17
C SER A 140 21.73 3.54 -5.96
N GLY A 141 21.98 3.35 -7.27
CA GLY A 141 21.16 2.45 -8.10
C GLY A 141 19.74 2.99 -8.34
N ASN A 142 18.84 2.08 -8.78
CA ASN A 142 17.45 2.42 -9.05
C ASN A 142 16.65 2.46 -7.74
N PRO A 143 15.78 3.47 -7.56
CA PRO A 143 14.93 3.53 -6.37
C PRO A 143 13.72 2.60 -6.48
N SER A 144 13.18 2.18 -5.32
CA SER A 144 11.81 1.69 -5.21
C SER A 144 10.84 2.87 -5.02
N VAL A 145 9.63 2.72 -5.56
CA VAL A 145 8.55 3.69 -5.37
C VAL A 145 7.35 2.99 -4.77
N LYS A 146 6.86 3.52 -3.64
CA LYS A 146 5.74 2.94 -2.89
C LYS A 146 4.67 4.00 -2.65
N ARG A 147 3.43 3.59 -2.78
CA ARG A 147 2.29 4.44 -2.45
C ARG A 147 2.02 4.42 -0.95
N ILE A 148 1.76 5.59 -0.37
CA ILE A 148 1.33 5.77 1.01
C ILE A 148 -0.13 6.23 0.99
N LEU A 149 -1.02 5.44 1.58
CA LEU A 149 -2.44 5.72 1.61
C LEU A 149 -2.75 7.02 2.38
N SER A 150 -3.80 7.72 1.96
CA SER A 150 -4.23 8.99 2.56
C SER A 150 -4.48 8.89 4.07
N GLY A 151 -5.08 7.79 4.54
CA GLY A 151 -5.30 7.53 5.96
C GLY A 151 -4.00 7.44 6.79
N THR A 152 -2.90 6.96 6.19
CA THR A 152 -1.58 6.95 6.83
C THR A 152 -0.89 8.31 6.72
N SER A 153 -0.89 8.92 5.52
CA SER A 153 -0.23 10.21 5.30
C SER A 153 -0.90 11.36 6.08
N GLN A 154 -2.21 11.32 6.27
CA GLN A 154 -2.95 12.30 7.05
C GLN A 154 -2.47 12.41 8.49
N LYS A 155 -2.05 11.31 9.12
CA LYS A 155 -1.55 11.31 10.50
C LYS A 155 -0.24 12.07 10.67
N PHE A 156 0.57 12.15 9.61
CA PHE A 156 1.95 12.63 9.69
C PHE A 156 2.25 13.83 8.80
N TYR A 157 1.52 14.01 7.67
CA TYR A 157 1.87 14.97 6.64
C TYR A 157 0.69 15.68 5.99
N ALA A 158 -0.15 14.96 5.20
CA ALA A 158 -1.22 15.55 4.41
C ALA A 158 -2.36 14.55 4.18
N PRO A 159 -3.64 14.98 4.09
CA PRO A 159 -4.80 14.13 3.91
C PRO A 159 -4.96 13.68 2.44
N LYS A 160 -3.90 13.14 1.86
CA LYS A 160 -3.88 12.67 0.48
C LYS A 160 -2.87 11.52 0.31
N THR A 161 -2.99 10.79 -0.81
CA THR A 161 -2.02 9.77 -1.19
C THR A 161 -0.70 10.41 -1.58
N LEU A 162 0.41 9.90 -1.01
CA LEU A 162 1.77 10.32 -1.30
C LEU A 162 2.57 9.15 -1.89
N LEU A 163 3.72 9.45 -2.51
CA LEU A 163 4.65 8.45 -3.01
C LEU A 163 5.97 8.52 -2.23
N SER A 164 6.43 7.39 -1.72
CA SER A 164 7.75 7.25 -1.12
C SER A 164 8.73 6.74 -2.16
N VAL A 165 9.76 7.51 -2.45
CA VAL A 165 10.86 7.15 -3.36
C VAL A 165 12.07 6.84 -2.51
N THR A 166 12.56 5.58 -2.57
CA THR A 166 13.60 5.09 -1.66
C THR A 166 14.78 4.55 -2.43
N TRP A 167 15.96 5.12 -2.20
CA TRP A 167 17.27 4.62 -2.58
C TRP A 167 17.97 4.01 -1.38
N ASN A 168 19.11 3.37 -1.62
CA ASN A 168 19.95 2.92 -0.52
C ASN A 168 20.45 4.13 0.31
N GLY A 169 20.07 4.17 1.59
CA GLY A 169 20.48 5.21 2.55
C GLY A 169 19.70 6.52 2.51
N ILE A 170 18.71 6.69 1.61
CA ILE A 170 17.87 7.90 1.56
C ILE A 170 16.48 7.59 1.01
N SER A 171 15.47 8.23 1.61
CA SER A 171 14.09 8.18 1.15
C SER A 171 13.50 9.58 1.05
N ALA A 172 12.71 9.82 0.02
CA ALA A 172 11.95 11.05 -0.17
C ALA A 172 10.45 10.77 -0.22
N LEU A 173 9.66 11.53 0.52
CA LEU A 173 8.21 11.53 0.43
C LEU A 173 7.79 12.62 -0.56
N VAL A 174 7.08 12.22 -1.60
CA VAL A 174 6.71 13.07 -2.73
C VAL A 174 5.20 13.27 -2.76
N ASP A 175 4.79 14.50 -2.95
CA ASP A 175 3.45 14.87 -3.36
C ASP A 175 3.43 15.00 -4.89
N PRO A 176 2.84 14.03 -5.61
CA PRO A 176 2.84 14.05 -7.06
C PRO A 176 1.91 15.12 -7.64
N ASP A 177 0.84 15.50 -6.92
CA ASP A 177 -0.13 16.47 -7.40
C ASP A 177 0.43 17.91 -7.30
N GLU A 178 1.13 18.22 -6.21
CA GLU A 178 1.82 19.51 -6.02
C GLU A 178 3.25 19.51 -6.56
N ARG A 179 3.72 18.37 -7.10
CA ARG A 179 5.05 18.18 -7.69
C ARG A 179 6.18 18.63 -6.76
N LYS A 180 6.11 18.28 -5.48
CA LYS A 180 7.08 18.67 -4.46
C LYS A 180 7.49 17.52 -3.55
N VAL A 181 8.69 17.63 -2.99
CA VAL A 181 9.15 16.79 -1.89
C VAL A 181 8.59 17.34 -0.59
N ILE A 182 7.92 16.49 0.18
CA ILE A 182 7.34 16.81 1.49
C ILE A 182 8.39 16.63 2.58
N LYS A 183 9.18 15.56 2.50
CA LYS A 183 10.18 15.22 3.50
C LYS A 183 11.25 14.30 2.92
N VAL A 184 12.46 14.44 3.45
CA VAL A 184 13.59 13.55 3.14
C VAL A 184 14.08 12.92 4.45
N TRP A 185 14.39 11.61 4.40
CA TRP A 185 15.06 10.86 5.46
C TRP A 185 16.38 10.33 4.93
N LYS A 186 17.42 10.46 5.73
CA LYS A 186 18.72 9.84 5.49
C LYS A 186 18.95 8.78 6.56
N GLU A 187 19.32 7.58 6.16
CA GLU A 187 19.81 6.59 7.11
C GLU A 187 21.11 7.10 7.71
N SER A 188 21.16 7.20 9.02
CA SER A 188 22.41 7.52 9.71
C SER A 188 23.40 6.40 9.41
N ALA A 189 24.51 6.70 8.80
CA ALA A 189 25.62 5.74 8.66
C ALA A 189 25.98 5.26 10.07
N THR A 190 25.61 4.02 10.40
CA THR A 190 26.10 3.40 11.63
C THR A 190 27.60 3.22 11.44
N VAL A 191 28.39 4.11 12.03
CA VAL A 191 29.83 3.97 12.10
C VAL A 191 30.08 2.65 12.85
N LYS A 192 30.63 1.66 12.09
CA LYS A 192 31.13 0.40 12.64
C LYS A 192 32.48 0.64 13.32
#